data_e1227e1adef8b87d8664eb6b0e8761fb
#
_entry.id   e1227e1adef8b87d8664eb6b0e8761fb
#
_cell.length_a   1.000
_cell.length_b   1.000
_cell.length_c   1.000
_cell.angle_alpha   90.00
_cell.angle_beta   90.00
_cell.angle_gamma   90.00
#
_symmetry.space_group_name_H-M   'P 1'
#
loop_
_entity.id
_entity.type
_entity.pdbx_description
1 polymer ?
#
loop_
_entity_poly.entity_id
_entity_poly.type
_entity_poly.pdbx_seq_one_letter_code
_entity_poly.pdbx_strand_id
1 'polypeptide(L)'
;MLLRPLNFLSLLVALGLLLPGCAHPHTAPATAQQTLGGMVVALNSNSPHTGDNTITITVTDANTKSPVGNANITATAEMISPRLPGTQVSGRAQGNGLYSIPVRFGVATRYHLTLHIQRPGQSSVTVVFPIDAAE
;
A
#
# COMPACT_ATOMS: atom_id res chain seq x y z
N MET A 1 79.85 -16.50 -7.36
CA MET A 1 79.65 -16.68 -5.91
C MET A 1 78.97 -15.45 -5.38
N LEU A 2 77.67 -15.44 -5.23
CA LEU A 2 76.97 -14.27 -4.75
C LEU A 2 75.83 -14.72 -3.88
N LEU A 3 75.89 -14.39 -2.61
CA LEU A 3 74.90 -14.66 -1.59
C LEU A 3 73.69 -13.76 -1.78
N ARG A 4 72.45 -14.33 -1.72
CA ARG A 4 71.19 -13.64 -1.66
C ARG A 4 70.90 -13.37 -0.19
N PRO A 5 70.40 -12.16 0.18
CA PRO A 5 69.77 -11.97 1.45
C PRO A 5 68.29 -12.20 1.30
N LEU A 6 67.67 -12.99 2.20
CA LEU A 6 66.24 -13.21 2.42
C LEU A 6 65.63 -11.95 3.04
N ASN A 7 64.67 -11.35 2.35
CA ASN A 7 63.82 -10.34 2.95
C ASN A 7 62.59 -11.01 3.55
N PHE A 8 62.52 -10.98 4.86
CA PHE A 8 61.34 -11.33 5.62
C PHE A 8 60.27 -10.21 5.43
N LEU A 9 59.21 -10.51 4.71
CA LEU A 9 58.06 -9.64 4.58
C LEU A 9 57.10 -9.95 5.71
N SER A 10 57.00 -9.04 6.69
CA SER A 10 56.06 -9.11 7.79
C SER A 10 54.61 -8.98 7.25
N LEU A 11 53.85 -10.06 7.38
CA LEU A 11 52.43 -10.08 7.08
C LEU A 11 51.64 -9.51 8.27
N LEU A 12 51.26 -8.25 8.19
CA LEU A 12 50.38 -7.58 9.12
C LEU A 12 48.93 -7.97 8.79
N VAL A 13 48.39 -8.93 9.54
CA VAL A 13 46.98 -9.30 9.48
C VAL A 13 46.18 -8.25 10.24
N ALA A 14 45.55 -7.33 9.50
CA ALA A 14 44.57 -6.40 10.05
C ALA A 14 43.21 -7.15 10.22
N LEU A 15 42.94 -7.56 11.46
CA LEU A 15 41.64 -8.16 11.84
C LEU A 15 40.60 -7.05 11.90
N GLY A 16 39.91 -6.80 10.79
CA GLY A 16 38.75 -5.88 10.74
C GLY A 16 37.58 -6.49 11.48
N LEU A 17 37.19 -5.93 12.62
CA LEU A 17 35.90 -6.21 13.28
C LEU A 17 34.79 -5.73 12.37
N LEU A 18 34.15 -6.64 11.66
CA LEU A 18 32.86 -6.43 11.01
C LEU A 18 31.78 -6.46 12.11
N LEU A 19 31.34 -5.28 12.55
CA LEU A 19 30.14 -5.13 13.34
C LEU A 19 28.95 -5.42 12.42
N PRO A 20 28.11 -6.44 12.70
CA PRO A 20 26.86 -6.60 11.99
C PRO A 20 25.94 -5.46 12.42
N GLY A 21 25.80 -4.46 11.59
CA GLY A 21 24.75 -3.44 11.72
C GLY A 21 23.41 -4.15 11.64
N CYS A 22 22.65 -4.17 12.74
CA CYS A 22 21.26 -4.57 12.73
C CYS A 22 20.47 -3.57 11.88
N ALA A 23 20.43 -3.79 10.57
CA ALA A 23 19.46 -3.15 9.72
C ALA A 23 18.08 -3.70 10.14
N HIS A 24 17.31 -2.92 10.90
CA HIS A 24 15.92 -3.22 11.11
C HIS A 24 15.25 -3.14 9.73
N PRO A 25 14.63 -4.21 9.25
CA PRO A 25 13.84 -4.12 8.03
C PRO A 25 12.72 -3.12 8.29
N HIS A 26 12.79 -1.95 7.68
CA HIS A 26 11.64 -1.09 7.55
C HIS A 26 10.65 -1.88 6.70
N THR A 27 9.71 -2.55 7.35
CA THR A 27 8.57 -3.15 6.68
C THR A 27 7.79 -2.00 6.08
N ALA A 28 7.94 -1.78 4.77
CA ALA A 28 7.07 -0.86 4.05
C ALA A 28 5.62 -1.26 4.37
N PRO A 29 4.70 -0.30 4.60
CA PRO A 29 3.31 -0.63 4.86
C PRO A 29 2.81 -1.52 3.72
N ALA A 30 2.28 -2.69 4.07
CA ALA A 30 1.78 -3.63 3.09
C ALA A 30 0.62 -2.95 2.33
N THR A 31 0.87 -2.56 1.10
CA THR A 31 -0.16 -2.03 0.22
C THR A 31 -1.09 -3.18 -0.13
N ALA A 32 -2.31 -3.17 0.41
CA ALA A 32 -3.32 -4.14 0.04
C ALA A 32 -3.70 -3.91 -1.42
N GLN A 33 -3.64 -4.98 -2.24
CA GLN A 33 -3.87 -4.90 -3.67
C GLN A 33 -4.80 -6.01 -4.12
N GLN A 34 -5.72 -5.70 -5.03
CA GLN A 34 -6.61 -6.68 -5.67
C GLN A 34 -6.65 -6.46 -7.17
N THR A 35 -6.76 -7.56 -7.93
CA THR A 35 -6.88 -7.53 -9.39
C THR A 35 -8.24 -8.09 -9.79
N LEU A 36 -9.08 -7.26 -10.36
CA LEU A 36 -10.43 -7.62 -10.82
C LEU A 36 -10.82 -6.80 -12.06
N GLY A 37 -11.61 -7.40 -12.97
CA GLY A 37 -12.14 -6.70 -14.13
C GLY A 37 -11.08 -6.03 -15.01
N GLY A 38 -9.90 -6.62 -15.12
CA GLY A 38 -8.79 -6.04 -15.89
C GLY A 38 -8.13 -4.83 -15.24
N MET A 39 -8.42 -4.56 -13.95
CA MET A 39 -7.83 -3.48 -13.19
C MET A 39 -7.08 -4.03 -11.97
N VAL A 40 -6.01 -3.35 -11.59
CA VAL A 40 -5.32 -3.52 -10.33
C VAL A 40 -5.69 -2.33 -9.45
N VAL A 41 -6.27 -2.61 -8.30
CA VAL A 41 -6.67 -1.62 -7.30
C VAL A 41 -5.78 -1.78 -6.09
N ALA A 42 -4.99 -0.76 -5.78
CA ALA A 42 -4.10 -0.74 -4.64
C ALA A 42 -4.63 0.25 -3.59
N LEU A 43 -4.77 -0.21 -2.36
CA LEU A 43 -5.13 0.62 -1.22
C LEU A 43 -3.86 1.24 -0.63
N ASN A 44 -3.76 2.56 -0.70
CA ASN A 44 -2.70 3.33 -0.07
C ASN A 44 -3.21 3.85 1.27
N SER A 45 -3.13 3.04 2.31
CA SER A 45 -3.68 3.39 3.63
C SER A 45 -2.61 4.04 4.51
N ASN A 46 -2.94 5.21 5.05
CA ASN A 46 -2.19 5.87 6.10
C ASN A 46 -2.97 5.68 7.41
N SER A 47 -2.72 4.57 8.11
CA SER A 47 -3.22 4.33 9.49
C SER A 47 -4.58 5.00 9.80
N PRO A 48 -5.69 4.48 9.30
CA PRO A 48 -7.00 5.09 9.53
C PRO A 48 -7.31 5.17 11.02
N HIS A 49 -8.01 6.23 11.43
CA HIS A 49 -8.39 6.48 12.83
C HIS A 49 -9.86 6.86 12.93
N THR A 50 -10.38 6.91 14.14
CA THR A 50 -11.76 7.38 14.38
C THR A 50 -11.92 8.83 13.91
N GLY A 51 -13.09 9.16 13.38
CA GLY A 51 -13.37 10.47 12.79
C GLY A 51 -13.22 10.48 11.27
N ASP A 52 -12.92 11.65 10.73
CA ASP A 52 -12.84 11.88 9.30
C ASP A 52 -11.45 11.48 8.77
N ASN A 53 -11.44 10.67 7.73
CA ASN A 53 -10.25 10.17 7.06
C ASN A 53 -10.36 10.42 5.55
N THR A 54 -9.19 10.46 4.91
CA THR A 54 -9.10 10.39 3.45
C THR A 54 -8.33 9.12 3.09
N ILE A 55 -9.06 8.14 2.55
CA ILE A 55 -8.45 6.93 2.02
C ILE A 55 -8.01 7.21 0.58
N THR A 56 -6.82 6.79 0.21
CA THR A 56 -6.34 6.90 -1.16
C THR A 56 -6.21 5.52 -1.79
N ILE A 57 -6.59 5.43 -3.05
CA ILE A 57 -6.40 4.22 -3.86
C ILE A 57 -5.74 4.58 -5.18
N THR A 58 -5.00 3.63 -5.72
CA THR A 58 -4.46 3.71 -7.08
C THR A 58 -5.13 2.66 -7.95
N VAL A 59 -5.60 3.06 -9.12
CA VAL A 59 -6.23 2.17 -10.10
C VAL A 59 -5.38 2.17 -11.37
N THR A 60 -4.91 0.99 -11.77
CA THR A 60 -4.14 0.77 -13.00
C THR A 60 -4.76 -0.34 -13.84
N ASP A 61 -4.56 -0.27 -15.13
CA ASP A 61 -4.92 -1.37 -16.04
C ASP A 61 -4.01 -2.58 -15.78
N ALA A 62 -4.59 -3.77 -15.64
CA ALA A 62 -3.83 -4.96 -15.29
C ALA A 62 -2.84 -5.40 -16.38
N ASN A 63 -3.16 -5.15 -17.65
CA ASN A 63 -2.36 -5.58 -18.79
C ASN A 63 -1.31 -4.54 -19.17
N THR A 64 -1.73 -3.29 -19.37
CA THR A 64 -0.87 -2.21 -19.86
C THR A 64 -0.10 -1.51 -18.74
N LYS A 65 -0.50 -1.70 -17.49
CA LYS A 65 0.03 -0.99 -16.29
C LYS A 65 -0.19 0.53 -16.33
N SER A 66 -1.00 0.99 -17.28
CA SER A 66 -1.34 2.41 -17.41
C SER A 66 -2.30 2.85 -16.30
N PRO A 67 -2.19 4.08 -15.80
CA PRO A 67 -3.13 4.60 -14.80
C PRO A 67 -4.54 4.74 -15.41
N VAL A 68 -5.56 4.39 -14.62
CA VAL A 68 -6.97 4.54 -14.96
C VAL A 68 -7.49 5.82 -14.28
N GLY A 69 -7.54 6.92 -15.03
CA GLY A 69 -7.89 8.24 -14.50
C GLY A 69 -9.35 8.64 -14.63
N ASN A 70 -10.16 7.86 -15.34
CA ASN A 70 -11.54 8.20 -15.72
C ASN A 70 -12.59 7.23 -15.15
N ALA A 71 -12.26 6.50 -14.10
CA ALA A 71 -13.23 5.62 -13.44
C ALA A 71 -14.17 6.41 -12.53
N ASN A 72 -15.42 6.01 -12.46
CA ASN A 72 -16.35 6.44 -11.44
C ASN A 72 -16.20 5.49 -10.24
N ILE A 73 -15.91 6.04 -9.07
CA ILE A 73 -15.67 5.26 -7.85
C ILE A 73 -16.64 5.70 -6.78
N THR A 74 -17.35 4.72 -6.21
CA THR A 74 -18.12 4.90 -4.99
C THR A 74 -17.62 3.93 -3.92
N ALA A 75 -17.66 4.36 -2.68
CA ALA A 75 -17.16 3.58 -1.55
C ALA A 75 -18.18 3.57 -0.41
N THR A 76 -18.21 2.46 0.31
CA THR A 76 -19.00 2.30 1.54
C THR A 76 -18.10 1.63 2.58
N ALA A 77 -17.97 2.24 3.76
CA ALA A 77 -17.28 1.64 4.90
C ALA A 77 -18.33 1.06 5.86
N GLU A 78 -18.39 -0.27 5.97
CA GLU A 78 -19.29 -0.98 6.85
C GLU A 78 -18.55 -1.55 8.05
N MET A 79 -19.06 -1.29 9.26
CA MET A 79 -18.53 -1.90 10.47
C MET A 79 -18.88 -3.40 10.49
N ILE A 80 -17.91 -4.24 10.87
CA ILE A 80 -18.08 -5.69 10.80
C ILE A 80 -18.82 -6.23 12.04
N SER A 81 -18.53 -5.68 13.22
CA SER A 81 -19.10 -6.16 14.48
C SER A 81 -19.35 -5.03 15.48
N PRO A 82 -20.61 -4.73 15.85
CA PRO A 82 -21.83 -5.20 15.19
C PRO A 82 -21.89 -4.74 13.73
N ARG A 83 -22.57 -5.49 12.88
CA ARG A 83 -22.70 -5.10 11.48
C ARG A 83 -23.61 -3.89 11.35
N LEU A 84 -23.02 -2.76 10.99
CA LEU A 84 -23.73 -1.51 10.74
C LEU A 84 -23.44 -1.05 9.30
N PRO A 85 -24.51 -0.67 8.57
CA PRO A 85 -24.34 -0.15 7.22
C PRO A 85 -23.56 1.17 7.24
N GLY A 86 -22.71 1.35 6.26
CA GLY A 86 -21.99 2.60 6.05
C GLY A 86 -22.74 3.54 5.11
N THR A 87 -22.29 4.79 5.09
CA THR A 87 -22.74 5.77 4.11
C THR A 87 -21.92 5.63 2.83
N GLN A 88 -22.60 5.65 1.68
CA GLN A 88 -21.93 5.66 0.39
C GLN A 88 -21.35 7.05 0.12
N VAL A 89 -20.10 7.07 -0.31
CA VAL A 89 -19.36 8.28 -0.68
C VAL A 89 -18.74 8.13 -2.06
N SER A 90 -18.47 9.25 -2.74
CA SER A 90 -17.81 9.24 -4.04
C SER A 90 -16.32 9.50 -3.92
N GLY A 91 -15.52 8.73 -4.67
CA GLY A 91 -14.10 8.99 -4.85
C GLY A 91 -13.87 10.15 -5.80
N ARG A 92 -12.78 10.88 -5.59
CA ARG A 92 -12.35 12.01 -6.41
C ARG A 92 -11.03 11.70 -7.09
N ALA A 93 -10.98 11.81 -8.41
CA ALA A 93 -9.75 11.65 -9.17
C ALA A 93 -8.74 12.75 -8.81
N GLN A 94 -7.50 12.33 -8.56
CA GLN A 94 -6.37 13.20 -8.23
C GLN A 94 -5.31 13.23 -9.36
N GLY A 95 -5.54 12.50 -10.45
CA GLY A 95 -4.59 12.31 -11.55
C GLY A 95 -3.78 11.02 -11.41
N ASN A 96 -3.22 10.57 -12.52
CA ASN A 96 -2.38 9.37 -12.60
C ASN A 96 -2.99 8.09 -11.98
N GLY A 97 -4.31 7.92 -12.08
CA GLY A 97 -5.00 6.78 -11.50
C GLY A 97 -5.14 6.81 -9.98
N LEU A 98 -4.76 7.91 -9.34
CA LEU A 98 -4.95 8.13 -7.91
C LEU A 98 -6.33 8.72 -7.63
N TYR A 99 -7.01 8.18 -6.63
CA TYR A 99 -8.31 8.66 -6.16
C TYR A 99 -8.30 8.87 -4.64
N SER A 100 -8.94 9.93 -4.19
CA SER A 100 -9.18 10.20 -2.77
C SER A 100 -10.63 9.93 -2.42
N ILE A 101 -10.86 9.28 -1.29
CA ILE A 101 -12.18 8.85 -0.80
C ILE A 101 -12.34 9.38 0.61
N PRO A 102 -13.24 10.35 0.86
CA PRO A 102 -13.53 10.81 2.20
C PRO A 102 -14.37 9.75 2.94
N VAL A 103 -13.86 9.24 4.05
CA VAL A 103 -14.54 8.21 4.85
C VAL A 103 -14.54 8.64 6.32
N ARG A 104 -15.67 8.42 7.01
CA ARG A 104 -15.77 8.63 8.44
C ARG A 104 -15.90 7.29 9.16
N PHE A 105 -15.02 7.03 10.12
CA PHE A 105 -15.08 5.88 11.01
C PHE A 105 -15.64 6.32 12.37
N GLY A 106 -16.75 5.71 12.81
CA GLY A 106 -17.43 6.11 14.04
C GLY A 106 -16.72 5.67 15.30
N VAL A 107 -16.07 4.52 15.27
CA VAL A 107 -15.37 3.91 16.41
C VAL A 107 -14.12 3.17 15.93
N ALA A 108 -13.18 2.94 16.85
CA ALA A 108 -11.98 2.14 16.59
C ALA A 108 -12.36 0.65 16.50
N THR A 109 -12.41 0.12 15.30
CA THR A 109 -12.75 -1.28 15.02
C THR A 109 -12.40 -1.63 13.58
N ARG A 110 -12.71 -2.86 13.19
CA ARG A 110 -12.54 -3.33 11.81
C ARG A 110 -13.76 -3.02 10.95
N TYR A 111 -13.48 -2.51 9.76
CA TYR A 111 -14.44 -2.18 8.71
C TYR A 111 -14.16 -2.95 7.43
N HIS A 112 -15.18 -3.15 6.61
CA HIS A 112 -15.05 -3.47 5.20
C HIS A 112 -15.24 -2.19 4.38
N LEU A 113 -14.20 -1.77 3.67
CA LEU A 113 -14.29 -0.73 2.65
C LEU A 113 -14.64 -1.38 1.32
N THR A 114 -15.90 -1.26 0.92
CA THR A 114 -16.39 -1.76 -0.35
C THR A 114 -16.32 -0.67 -1.40
N LEU A 115 -15.59 -0.93 -2.48
CA LEU A 115 -15.42 -0.02 -3.61
C LEU A 115 -16.17 -0.56 -4.82
N HIS A 116 -17.02 0.27 -5.42
CA HIS A 116 -17.60 0.04 -6.74
C HIS A 116 -16.86 0.92 -7.74
N ILE A 117 -16.19 0.31 -8.69
CA ILE A 117 -15.34 0.98 -9.68
C ILE A 117 -15.90 0.70 -11.06
N GLN A 118 -16.26 1.75 -11.78
CA GLN A 118 -16.82 1.65 -13.13
C GLN A 118 -16.00 2.50 -14.10
N ARG A 119 -15.41 1.84 -15.10
CA ARG A 119 -14.81 2.52 -16.26
C ARG A 119 -15.89 2.84 -17.27
N PRO A 120 -15.76 3.93 -18.04
CA PRO A 120 -16.68 4.23 -19.14
C PRO A 120 -16.81 3.05 -20.11
N GLY A 121 -18.05 2.65 -20.42
CA GLY A 121 -18.35 1.56 -21.34
C GLY A 121 -18.05 0.14 -20.83
N GLN A 122 -17.70 -0.03 -19.56
CA GLN A 122 -17.44 -1.33 -18.93
C GLN A 122 -18.38 -1.60 -17.77
N SER A 123 -18.51 -2.88 -17.40
CA SER A 123 -19.27 -3.27 -16.21
C SER A 123 -18.56 -2.80 -14.92
N SER A 124 -19.35 -2.48 -13.90
CA SER A 124 -18.83 -2.15 -12.58
C SER A 124 -18.14 -3.34 -11.94
N VAL A 125 -17.03 -3.08 -11.25
CA VAL A 125 -16.27 -4.06 -10.47
C VAL A 125 -16.38 -3.69 -8.99
N THR A 126 -16.56 -4.71 -8.14
CA THR A 126 -16.62 -4.53 -6.69
C THR A 126 -15.36 -5.10 -6.05
N VAL A 127 -14.69 -4.27 -5.26
CA VAL A 127 -13.49 -4.62 -4.51
C VAL A 127 -13.74 -4.35 -3.03
N VAL A 128 -13.30 -5.25 -2.14
CA VAL A 128 -13.47 -5.10 -0.70
C VAL A 128 -12.10 -5.14 -0.01
N PHE A 129 -11.81 -4.12 0.78
CA PHE A 129 -10.61 -4.07 1.62
C PHE A 129 -10.99 -4.09 3.10
N PRO A 130 -10.34 -4.95 3.92
CA PRO A 130 -10.42 -4.82 5.36
C PRO A 130 -9.65 -3.57 5.81
N ILE A 131 -10.23 -2.79 6.69
CA ILE A 131 -9.64 -1.57 7.27
C ILE A 131 -9.74 -1.67 8.79
N ASP A 132 -8.63 -1.52 9.48
CA ASP A 132 -8.59 -1.39 10.93
C ASP A 132 -8.43 0.08 11.27
N ALA A 133 -9.49 0.69 11.84
CA ALA A 133 -9.44 2.06 12.32
C ALA A 133 -8.99 2.06 13.78
N ALA A 134 -7.95 2.85 14.09
CA ALA A 134 -7.44 3.08 15.44
C ALA A 134 -8.18 4.24 16.15
N GLU A 135 -7.89 4.45 17.42
CA GLU A 135 -8.38 5.63 18.17
C GLU A 135 -7.65 6.91 17.78
#